data_cb147baf9ca02d7be5720803c0f56dd8
#
_entry.id   cb147baf9ca02d7be5720803c0f56dd8
#
_cell.length_a   1.000
_cell.length_b   1.000
_cell.length_c   1.000
_cell.angle_alpha   90.00
_cell.angle_beta   90.00
_cell.angle_gamma   90.00
#
_symmetry.space_group_name_H-M   'P 1'
#
loop_
_entity.id
_entity.type
_entity.pdbx_description
1 polymer ?
#
loop_
_entity_poly.entity_id
_entity_poly.type
_entity_poly.pdbx_seq_one_letter_code
_entity_poly.pdbx_strand_id
1 'polypeptide(L)'
;MNDKYSTTEGKTSEKLSDEAMLSAQWKNIDWHKAEREVNRLQIRIVKATQQKDYNAVKRLQYLLTHSFYAKALAVKRVVTNDGRKTPGVDGVLWNTPAKKMKAVLSLTDKGYRARPLRRVYIEKKDKKKKRPLGIPTMYDRAMQALYALALEPVAETTADGKSFGFRKGRCAQDACEYLFNALSRKHISPKWVLEGDIKGCFDHISHDWLLANIPMDKNILKQFLKSGFIYQRELFPTEEGTPQGGIISPILANMTLDGIEKKLVERFHTNALGKVDSRFKNAHKVNFVRYADDFVVTAATPELALEAKELIRE
;
A
#
# COMPACT_ATOMS: atom_id res chain seq x y z
N MET A 1 -28.94 39.68 -41.36
CA MET A 1 -27.79 38.72 -41.40
C MET A 1 -26.68 39.31 -40.56
N ASN A 2 -26.59 38.95 -39.31
CA ASN A 2 -25.39 39.08 -38.46
C ASN A 2 -25.84 38.89 -36.99
N ASP A 3 -25.78 37.64 -36.54
CA ASP A 3 -25.72 37.37 -35.09
C ASP A 3 -25.46 35.87 -34.88
N LYS A 4 -24.25 35.40 -35.22
CA LYS A 4 -23.80 34.03 -34.90
C LYS A 4 -22.34 33.90 -34.48
N TYR A 5 -21.56 34.99 -34.32
CA TYR A 5 -20.12 34.88 -33.98
C TYR A 5 -19.73 35.30 -32.57
N SER A 6 -20.65 35.77 -31.73
CA SER A 6 -20.31 36.32 -30.40
C SER A 6 -20.23 35.31 -29.27
N THR A 7 -20.72 34.06 -29.43
CA THR A 7 -20.83 33.11 -28.30
C THR A 7 -19.65 32.15 -28.16
N THR A 8 -18.80 32.00 -29.18
CA THR A 8 -17.65 31.07 -29.18
C THR A 8 -16.39 31.70 -28.60
N GLU A 9 -16.15 32.98 -28.84
CA GLU A 9 -14.96 33.70 -28.36
C GLU A 9 -14.99 33.93 -26.85
N GLY A 10 -16.15 34.26 -26.27
CA GLY A 10 -16.34 34.44 -24.84
C GLY A 10 -16.05 33.16 -24.03
N LYS A 11 -16.54 32.01 -24.49
CA LYS A 11 -16.30 30.70 -23.86
C LYS A 11 -14.84 30.24 -23.96
N THR A 12 -14.13 30.62 -24.99
CA THR A 12 -12.71 30.27 -25.17
C THR A 12 -11.82 31.12 -24.26
N SER A 13 -12.11 32.40 -24.12
CA SER A 13 -11.41 33.33 -23.22
C SER A 13 -11.62 32.98 -21.73
N GLU A 14 -12.86 32.68 -21.31
CA GLU A 14 -13.15 32.20 -19.95
C GLU A 14 -12.40 30.91 -19.64
N LYS A 15 -12.40 29.95 -20.54
CA LYS A 15 -11.72 28.65 -20.36
C LYS A 15 -10.20 28.79 -20.28
N LEU A 16 -9.59 29.71 -21.01
CA LEU A 16 -8.16 30.05 -20.92
C LEU A 16 -7.82 30.73 -19.58
N SER A 17 -8.72 31.59 -19.05
CA SER A 17 -8.53 32.23 -17.74
C SER A 17 -8.62 31.19 -16.61
N ASP A 18 -9.54 30.22 -16.68
CA ASP A 18 -9.69 29.14 -15.71
C ASP A 18 -8.47 28.19 -15.69
N GLU A 19 -7.94 27.82 -16.86
CA GLU A 19 -6.75 26.99 -16.94
C GLU A 19 -5.49 27.71 -16.40
N ALA A 20 -5.37 29.01 -16.66
CA ALA A 20 -4.27 29.82 -16.12
C ALA A 20 -4.37 29.91 -14.58
N MET A 21 -5.58 30.14 -14.04
CA MET A 21 -5.83 30.19 -12.61
C MET A 21 -5.52 28.84 -11.94
N LEU A 22 -6.00 27.71 -12.46
CA LEU A 22 -5.71 26.38 -11.94
C LEU A 22 -4.21 26.06 -12.00
N SER A 23 -3.53 26.48 -13.08
CA SER A 23 -2.09 26.31 -13.21
C SER A 23 -1.32 27.09 -12.17
N ALA A 24 -1.72 28.33 -11.90
CA ALA A 24 -1.12 29.16 -10.85
C ALA A 24 -1.36 28.56 -9.47
N GLN A 25 -2.58 28.09 -9.17
CA GLN A 25 -2.90 27.42 -7.91
C GLN A 25 -2.01 26.21 -7.67
N TRP A 26 -1.79 25.35 -8.68
CA TRP A 26 -0.92 24.17 -8.54
C TRP A 26 0.54 24.57 -8.27
N LYS A 27 1.07 25.58 -8.98
CA LYS A 27 2.44 26.06 -8.84
C LYS A 27 2.69 26.69 -7.46
N ASN A 28 1.67 27.33 -6.90
CA ASN A 28 1.74 28.03 -5.62
C ASN A 28 1.43 27.16 -4.39
N ILE A 29 1.25 25.84 -4.56
CA ILE A 29 1.07 24.95 -3.40
C ILE A 29 2.36 24.93 -2.58
N ASP A 30 2.27 25.31 -1.31
CA ASP A 30 3.33 25.09 -0.33
C ASP A 30 3.38 23.61 0.08
N TRP A 31 4.30 22.88 -0.53
CA TRP A 31 4.46 21.45 -0.32
C TRP A 31 4.98 21.11 1.08
N HIS A 32 5.81 21.95 1.68
CA HIS A 32 6.28 21.75 3.06
C HIS A 32 5.13 21.90 4.06
N LYS A 33 4.26 22.90 3.85
CA LYS A 33 3.03 23.03 4.64
C LYS A 33 2.12 21.81 4.44
N ALA A 34 1.94 21.35 3.20
CA ALA A 34 1.12 20.18 2.91
C ALA A 34 1.62 18.92 3.65
N GLU A 35 2.92 18.67 3.62
CA GLU A 35 3.56 17.56 4.31
C GLU A 35 3.41 17.70 5.84
N ARG A 36 3.63 18.88 6.43
CA ARG A 36 3.45 19.11 7.86
C ARG A 36 2.01 18.85 8.33
N GLU A 37 1.02 19.36 7.58
CA GLU A 37 -0.40 19.18 7.96
C GLU A 37 -0.83 17.70 7.87
N VAL A 38 -0.39 16.98 6.85
CA VAL A 38 -0.66 15.55 6.72
C VAL A 38 0.06 14.76 7.81
N ASN A 39 1.35 15.03 8.07
CA ASN A 39 2.12 14.38 9.12
C ASN A 39 1.49 14.58 10.50
N ARG A 40 0.96 15.80 10.79
CA ARG A 40 0.26 16.07 12.04
C ARG A 40 -0.95 15.16 12.26
N LEU A 41 -1.73 14.90 11.20
CA LEU A 41 -2.85 13.95 11.25
C LEU A 41 -2.36 12.51 11.38
N GLN A 42 -1.30 12.13 10.65
CA GLN A 42 -0.72 10.79 10.72
C GLN A 42 -0.18 10.47 12.12
N ILE A 43 0.50 11.40 12.78
CA ILE A 43 0.97 11.23 14.18
C ILE A 43 -0.22 11.00 15.12
N ARG A 44 -1.33 11.71 14.92
CA ARG A 44 -2.54 11.49 15.73
C ARG A 44 -3.18 10.13 15.46
N ILE A 45 -3.15 9.65 14.21
CA ILE A 45 -3.62 8.30 13.86
C ILE A 45 -2.74 7.24 14.57
N VAL A 46 -1.40 7.39 14.54
CA VAL A 46 -0.48 6.50 15.26
C VAL A 46 -0.84 6.43 16.75
N LYS A 47 -1.00 7.58 17.42
CA LYS A 47 -1.35 7.63 18.86
C LYS A 47 -2.69 6.95 19.15
N ALA A 48 -3.71 7.22 18.34
CA ALA A 48 -5.02 6.58 18.49
C ALA A 48 -4.94 5.06 18.25
N THR A 49 -4.13 4.61 17.29
CA THR A 49 -3.90 3.18 17.02
C THR A 49 -3.21 2.50 18.21
N GLN A 50 -2.17 3.11 18.77
CA GLN A 50 -1.47 2.61 19.97
C GLN A 50 -2.41 2.47 21.18
N GLN A 51 -3.35 3.42 21.31
CA GLN A 51 -4.39 3.41 22.36
C GLN A 51 -5.57 2.47 22.04
N LYS A 52 -5.59 1.83 20.85
CA LYS A 52 -6.69 1.01 20.35
C LYS A 52 -8.03 1.76 20.25
N ASP A 53 -8.00 3.10 20.14
CA ASP A 53 -9.19 3.93 19.89
C ASP A 53 -9.51 3.95 18.39
N TYR A 54 -10.14 2.91 17.91
CA TYR A 54 -10.51 2.75 16.51
C TYR A 54 -11.54 3.78 16.03
N ASN A 55 -12.34 4.36 16.95
CA ASN A 55 -13.27 5.44 16.60
C ASN A 55 -12.51 6.73 16.28
N ALA A 56 -11.49 7.06 17.07
CA ALA A 56 -10.61 8.18 16.78
C ALA A 56 -9.81 7.94 15.49
N VAL A 57 -9.30 6.73 15.27
CA VAL A 57 -8.62 6.35 14.01
C VAL A 57 -9.53 6.65 12.82
N LYS A 58 -10.75 6.14 12.81
CA LYS A 58 -11.73 6.34 11.72
C LYS A 58 -12.00 7.83 11.47
N ARG A 59 -12.22 8.64 12.53
CA ARG A 59 -12.45 10.09 12.40
C ARG A 59 -11.25 10.81 11.82
N LEU A 60 -10.04 10.46 12.26
CA LEU A 60 -8.80 11.08 11.79
C LEU A 60 -8.47 10.70 10.34
N GLN A 61 -8.73 9.46 9.94
CA GLN A 61 -8.64 9.01 8.56
C GLN A 61 -9.60 9.79 7.66
N TYR A 62 -10.85 9.99 8.11
CA TYR A 62 -11.83 10.81 7.40
C TYR A 62 -11.33 12.25 7.23
N LEU A 63 -10.85 12.91 8.30
CA LEU A 63 -10.30 14.26 8.22
C LEU A 63 -9.11 14.34 7.25
N LEU A 64 -8.23 13.33 7.26
CA LEU A 64 -7.08 13.28 6.37
C LEU A 64 -7.51 13.15 4.91
N THR A 65 -8.39 12.20 4.59
CA THR A 65 -8.82 11.96 3.20
C THR A 65 -9.65 13.10 2.61
N HIS A 66 -10.24 13.95 3.46
CA HIS A 66 -10.97 15.16 3.03
C HIS A 66 -10.09 16.42 3.01
N SER A 67 -8.86 16.35 3.53
CA SER A 67 -7.93 17.48 3.53
C SER A 67 -7.44 17.84 2.13
N PHE A 68 -7.48 19.14 1.79
CA PHE A 68 -6.90 19.65 0.55
C PHE A 68 -5.43 19.23 0.38
N TYR A 69 -4.63 19.35 1.45
CA TYR A 69 -3.21 19.02 1.40
C TYR A 69 -2.96 17.52 1.15
N ALA A 70 -3.76 16.64 1.74
CA ALA A 70 -3.65 15.21 1.48
C ALA A 70 -4.02 14.84 0.04
N LYS A 71 -5.08 15.46 -0.51
CA LYS A 71 -5.45 15.31 -1.92
C LYS A 71 -4.33 15.82 -2.85
N ALA A 72 -3.74 16.97 -2.53
CA ALA A 72 -2.61 17.53 -3.29
C ALA A 72 -1.39 16.58 -3.27
N LEU A 73 -1.01 16.04 -2.10
CA LEU A 73 0.08 15.06 -1.98
C LEU A 73 -0.21 13.75 -2.72
N ALA A 74 -1.45 13.27 -2.68
CA ALA A 74 -1.87 12.09 -3.44
C ALA A 74 -1.71 12.30 -4.95
N VAL A 75 -2.17 13.43 -5.47
CA VAL A 75 -1.96 13.78 -6.89
C VAL A 75 -0.47 13.96 -7.19
N LYS A 76 0.31 14.65 -6.33
CA LYS A 76 1.76 14.81 -6.49
C LYS A 76 2.44 13.44 -6.62
N ARG A 77 2.13 12.48 -5.74
CA ARG A 77 2.68 11.12 -5.78
C ARG A 77 2.45 10.44 -7.12
N VAL A 78 1.23 10.56 -7.69
CA VAL A 78 0.86 9.91 -8.94
C VAL A 78 1.55 10.53 -10.16
N VAL A 79 1.75 11.86 -10.16
CA VAL A 79 2.35 12.58 -11.30
C VAL A 79 3.87 12.68 -11.25
N THR A 80 4.50 12.17 -10.19
CA THR A 80 5.97 12.17 -10.04
C THR A 80 6.58 10.76 -10.10
N ASN A 81 5.78 9.69 -9.97
CA ASN A 81 6.26 8.32 -10.04
C ASN A 81 6.60 7.89 -11.49
N ASP A 82 7.28 6.76 -11.66
CA ASP A 82 7.67 6.23 -12.96
C ASP A 82 6.47 5.89 -13.86
N GLY A 83 5.35 5.49 -13.27
CA GLY A 83 4.11 5.20 -13.97
C GLY A 83 3.33 6.42 -14.47
N ARG A 84 3.80 7.66 -14.26
CA ARG A 84 3.09 8.91 -14.61
C ARG A 84 2.73 9.05 -16.09
N LYS A 85 3.47 8.37 -16.97
CA LYS A 85 3.26 8.39 -18.43
C LYS A 85 2.39 7.23 -18.92
N THR A 86 1.96 6.34 -18.04
CA THR A 86 1.19 5.14 -18.39
C THR A 86 -0.27 5.34 -18.04
N PRO A 87 -1.19 5.53 -19.00
CA PRO A 87 -2.60 5.74 -18.72
C PRO A 87 -3.30 4.43 -18.32
N GLY A 88 -4.42 4.55 -17.61
CA GLY A 88 -5.36 3.46 -17.38
C GLY A 88 -6.21 3.14 -18.63
N VAL A 89 -7.39 2.56 -18.40
CA VAL A 89 -8.36 2.23 -19.47
C VAL A 89 -8.96 3.45 -20.14
N ASP A 90 -8.93 4.60 -19.49
CA ASP A 90 -9.49 5.87 -19.98
C ASP A 90 -8.54 6.69 -20.86
N GLY A 91 -7.29 6.26 -21.00
CA GLY A 91 -6.27 6.98 -21.78
C GLY A 91 -5.84 8.34 -21.18
N VAL A 92 -6.34 8.71 -20.00
CA VAL A 92 -6.14 10.05 -19.40
C VAL A 92 -4.80 10.14 -18.69
N LEU A 93 -4.09 11.28 -18.92
CA LEU A 93 -2.85 11.66 -18.22
C LEU A 93 -2.96 13.08 -17.66
N TRP A 94 -2.33 13.33 -16.52
CA TRP A 94 -2.27 14.63 -15.86
C TRP A 94 -0.91 15.30 -16.10
N ASN A 95 -0.68 15.74 -17.33
CA ASN A 95 0.59 16.28 -17.79
C ASN A 95 0.75 17.80 -17.61
N THR A 96 -0.36 18.56 -17.43
CA THR A 96 -0.33 20.02 -17.21
C THR A 96 -0.64 20.39 -15.75
N PRO A 97 -0.13 21.53 -15.24
CA PRO A 97 -0.47 22.00 -13.89
C PRO A 97 -1.98 22.18 -13.67
N ALA A 98 -2.71 22.68 -14.67
CA ALA A 98 -4.17 22.83 -14.59
C ALA A 98 -4.88 21.48 -14.40
N LYS A 99 -4.52 20.45 -15.18
CA LYS A 99 -5.08 19.10 -15.03
C LYS A 99 -4.79 18.51 -13.65
N LYS A 100 -3.59 18.75 -13.09
CA LYS A 100 -3.21 18.29 -11.75
C LYS A 100 -4.07 18.98 -10.68
N MET A 101 -4.25 20.31 -10.78
CA MET A 101 -5.08 21.05 -9.83
C MET A 101 -6.56 20.65 -9.94
N LYS A 102 -7.08 20.50 -11.15
CA LYS A 102 -8.42 19.98 -11.37
C LYS A 102 -8.63 18.61 -10.74
N ALA A 103 -7.62 17.73 -10.83
CA ALA A 103 -7.64 16.42 -10.17
C ALA A 103 -7.74 16.56 -8.65
N VAL A 104 -6.92 17.43 -8.02
CA VAL A 104 -6.98 17.69 -6.56
C VAL A 104 -8.39 18.10 -6.13
N LEU A 105 -8.99 19.03 -6.85
CA LEU A 105 -10.32 19.56 -6.54
C LEU A 105 -11.44 18.54 -6.77
N SER A 106 -11.24 17.61 -7.71
CA SER A 106 -12.25 16.59 -8.06
C SER A 106 -12.16 15.33 -7.20
N LEU A 107 -11.06 15.08 -6.46
CA LEU A 107 -10.95 13.89 -5.61
C LEU A 107 -12.02 13.90 -4.52
N THR A 108 -12.93 12.92 -4.57
CA THR A 108 -14.01 12.74 -3.61
C THR A 108 -14.40 11.27 -3.51
N ASP A 109 -14.85 10.85 -2.33
CA ASP A 109 -15.43 9.54 -2.07
C ASP A 109 -16.93 9.49 -2.40
N LYS A 110 -17.59 10.67 -2.50
CA LYS A 110 -19.02 10.77 -2.84
C LYS A 110 -19.26 10.24 -4.25
N GLY A 111 -20.01 9.14 -4.34
CA GLY A 111 -20.32 8.51 -5.62
C GLY A 111 -19.12 7.89 -6.33
N TYR A 112 -18.00 7.71 -5.63
CA TYR A 112 -16.82 7.11 -6.21
C TYR A 112 -17.09 5.67 -6.66
N ARG A 113 -16.72 5.39 -7.91
CA ARG A 113 -16.70 4.04 -8.49
C ARG A 113 -15.38 3.84 -9.19
N ALA A 114 -14.61 2.85 -8.73
CA ALA A 114 -13.33 2.50 -9.35
C ALA A 114 -13.59 1.98 -10.78
N ARG A 115 -12.75 2.42 -11.72
CA ARG A 115 -12.78 1.91 -13.08
C ARG A 115 -12.00 0.60 -13.17
N PRO A 116 -12.34 -0.29 -14.11
CA PRO A 116 -11.56 -1.49 -14.36
C PRO A 116 -10.08 -1.18 -14.63
N LEU A 117 -9.22 -2.08 -14.21
CA LEU A 117 -7.78 -1.96 -14.45
C LEU A 117 -7.46 -2.29 -15.91
N ARG A 118 -6.50 -1.62 -16.51
CA ARG A 118 -5.93 -2.03 -17.78
C ARG A 118 -4.90 -3.13 -17.54
N ARG A 119 -5.20 -4.36 -17.97
CA ARG A 119 -4.32 -5.52 -17.82
C ARG A 119 -3.21 -5.47 -18.88
N VAL A 120 -1.96 -5.59 -18.41
CA VAL A 120 -0.79 -5.80 -19.26
C VAL A 120 0.05 -6.94 -18.67
N TYR A 121 0.82 -7.63 -19.50
CA TYR A 121 1.70 -8.70 -19.06
C TYR A 121 3.15 -8.28 -19.27
N ILE A 122 3.95 -8.36 -18.19
CA ILE A 122 5.38 -8.04 -18.21
C ILE A 122 6.16 -9.35 -18.10
N GLU A 123 7.19 -9.52 -18.92
CA GLU A 123 8.06 -10.69 -18.86
C GLU A 123 8.84 -10.71 -17.52
N LYS A 124 8.88 -11.88 -16.88
CA LYS A 124 9.76 -12.12 -15.73
C LYS A 124 11.21 -12.29 -16.23
N LYS A 125 12.18 -12.19 -15.30
CA LYS A 125 13.61 -12.34 -15.61
C LYS A 125 13.94 -13.67 -16.31
N ASP A 126 13.20 -14.72 -16.03
CA ASP A 126 13.34 -16.05 -16.65
C ASP A 126 12.76 -16.15 -18.07
N LYS A 127 12.12 -15.07 -18.59
CA LYS A 127 11.47 -14.97 -19.90
C LYS A 127 10.42 -16.05 -20.20
N LYS A 128 10.25 -17.07 -19.34
CA LYS A 128 9.30 -18.17 -19.52
C LYS A 128 7.91 -17.85 -18.95
N LYS A 129 7.85 -16.94 -17.98
CA LYS A 129 6.59 -16.58 -17.30
C LYS A 129 6.35 -15.08 -17.42
N LYS A 130 5.08 -14.70 -17.56
CA LYS A 130 4.64 -13.32 -17.58
C LYS A 130 4.00 -12.96 -16.25
N ARG A 131 4.26 -11.73 -15.76
CA ARG A 131 3.59 -11.18 -14.58
C ARG A 131 2.41 -10.32 -15.04
N PRO A 132 1.18 -10.62 -14.58
CA PRO A 132 0.04 -9.76 -14.86
C PRO A 132 0.17 -8.46 -14.04
N LEU A 133 0.03 -7.32 -14.71
CA LEU A 133 0.01 -6.01 -14.08
C LEU A 133 -1.34 -5.34 -14.34
N GLY A 134 -2.01 -4.88 -13.30
CA GLY A 134 -3.24 -4.10 -13.38
C GLY A 134 -2.94 -2.61 -13.27
N ILE A 135 -3.20 -1.84 -14.30
CA ILE A 135 -2.92 -0.40 -14.34
C ILE A 135 -4.21 0.36 -14.08
N PRO A 136 -4.39 1.00 -12.89
CA PRO A 136 -5.56 1.82 -12.60
C PRO A 136 -5.53 3.13 -13.39
N THR A 137 -6.66 3.82 -13.51
CA THR A 137 -6.70 5.18 -14.05
C THR A 137 -5.90 6.14 -13.17
N MET A 138 -5.56 7.32 -13.69
CA MET A 138 -4.87 8.34 -12.87
C MET A 138 -5.70 8.74 -11.65
N TYR A 139 -7.03 8.81 -11.81
CA TYR A 139 -7.95 9.12 -10.71
C TYR A 139 -7.95 8.03 -9.64
N ASP A 140 -8.06 6.76 -10.04
CA ASP A 140 -8.05 5.63 -9.10
C ASP A 140 -6.71 5.51 -8.37
N ARG A 141 -5.58 5.77 -9.06
CA ARG A 141 -4.26 5.85 -8.41
C ARG A 141 -4.21 6.95 -7.36
N ALA A 142 -4.78 8.13 -7.65
CA ALA A 142 -4.80 9.23 -6.69
C ALA A 142 -5.73 8.91 -5.51
N MET A 143 -6.87 8.26 -5.73
CA MET A 143 -7.73 7.76 -4.66
C MET A 143 -6.99 6.72 -3.81
N GLN A 144 -6.32 5.75 -4.41
CA GLN A 144 -5.49 4.79 -3.67
C GLN A 144 -4.36 5.47 -2.90
N ALA A 145 -3.67 6.45 -3.49
CA ALA A 145 -2.62 7.21 -2.81
C ALA A 145 -3.16 8.02 -1.62
N LEU A 146 -4.34 8.61 -1.76
CA LEU A 146 -5.01 9.37 -0.69
C LEU A 146 -5.36 8.47 0.49
N TYR A 147 -5.98 7.32 0.23
CA TYR A 147 -6.32 6.36 1.28
C TYR A 147 -5.10 5.64 1.86
N ALA A 148 -4.04 5.44 1.06
CA ALA A 148 -2.76 4.96 1.56
C ALA A 148 -2.15 5.90 2.61
N LEU A 149 -2.20 7.24 2.41
CA LEU A 149 -1.73 8.21 3.40
C LEU A 149 -2.44 8.07 4.76
N ALA A 150 -3.72 7.67 4.75
CA ALA A 150 -4.52 7.49 5.97
C ALA A 150 -4.34 6.08 6.59
N LEU A 151 -4.01 5.06 5.78
CA LEU A 151 -3.84 3.68 6.23
C LEU A 151 -2.41 3.37 6.70
N GLU A 152 -1.38 3.94 6.04
CA GLU A 152 0.03 3.72 6.36
C GLU A 152 0.37 3.90 7.87
N PRO A 153 -0.14 4.93 8.58
CA PRO A 153 0.15 5.09 10.01
C PRO A 153 -0.37 3.93 10.87
N VAL A 154 -1.53 3.36 10.51
CA VAL A 154 -2.08 2.19 11.19
C VAL A 154 -1.25 0.96 10.88
N ALA A 155 -1.00 0.70 9.59
CA ALA A 155 -0.22 -0.44 9.13
C ALA A 155 1.17 -0.47 9.79
N GLU A 156 1.88 0.68 9.81
CA GLU A 156 3.22 0.75 10.42
C GLU A 156 3.20 0.57 11.95
N THR A 157 2.12 1.00 12.62
CA THR A 157 1.99 0.85 14.08
C THR A 157 1.71 -0.58 14.49
N THR A 158 1.02 -1.36 13.66
CA THR A 158 0.60 -2.75 13.97
C THR A 158 1.47 -3.81 13.32
N ALA A 159 2.38 -3.42 12.42
CA ALA A 159 3.19 -4.32 11.63
C ALA A 159 4.19 -5.12 12.48
N ASP A 160 4.50 -6.33 12.01
CA ASP A 160 5.59 -7.14 12.52
C ASP A 160 6.93 -6.38 12.48
N GLY A 161 7.70 -6.48 13.57
CA GLY A 161 8.97 -5.76 13.73
C GLY A 161 10.02 -6.14 12.70
N LYS A 162 10.01 -7.38 12.25
CA LYS A 162 10.98 -7.97 11.30
C LYS A 162 10.43 -8.12 9.88
N SER A 163 9.43 -7.33 9.53
CA SER A 163 8.91 -7.17 8.17
C SER A 163 9.50 -5.91 7.55
N PHE A 164 10.10 -6.01 6.36
CA PHE A 164 10.88 -4.93 5.75
C PHE A 164 10.34 -4.49 4.37
N GLY A 165 9.83 -5.40 3.55
CA GLY A 165 9.39 -5.10 2.20
C GLY A 165 8.21 -4.12 2.13
N PHE A 166 8.23 -3.21 1.17
CA PHE A 166 7.19 -2.20 0.90
C PHE A 166 6.89 -1.22 2.05
N ARG A 167 7.76 -1.12 3.04
CA ARG A 167 7.60 -0.21 4.20
C ARG A 167 8.52 0.99 4.07
N LYS A 168 8.02 2.18 4.42
CA LYS A 168 8.80 3.41 4.39
C LYS A 168 9.93 3.38 5.41
N GLY A 169 11.11 3.85 5.01
CA GLY A 169 12.30 3.89 5.88
C GLY A 169 12.89 2.51 6.19
N ARG A 170 12.50 1.46 5.47
CA ARG A 170 13.05 0.11 5.55
C ARG A 170 13.51 -0.36 4.19
N CYS A 171 14.59 -1.11 4.15
CA CYS A 171 15.18 -1.63 2.92
C CYS A 171 15.62 -3.09 3.07
N ALA A 172 16.07 -3.68 1.97
CA ALA A 172 16.56 -5.07 1.98
C ALA A 172 17.84 -5.21 2.82
N GLN A 173 18.65 -4.14 2.88
CA GLN A 173 19.87 -4.10 3.69
C GLN A 173 19.57 -4.28 5.19
N ASP A 174 18.47 -3.69 5.69
CA ASP A 174 18.05 -3.86 7.09
C ASP A 174 17.69 -5.32 7.39
N ALA A 175 17.01 -6.00 6.45
CA ALA A 175 16.72 -7.43 6.56
C ALA A 175 17.99 -8.28 6.55
N CYS A 176 18.93 -7.96 5.66
CA CYS A 176 20.23 -8.64 5.58
C CYS A 176 21.07 -8.42 6.85
N GLU A 177 21.10 -7.20 7.39
CA GLU A 177 21.80 -6.90 8.64
C GLU A 177 21.25 -7.71 9.81
N TYR A 178 19.91 -7.79 9.91
CA TYR A 178 19.28 -8.59 10.95
C TYR A 178 19.65 -10.09 10.81
N LEU A 179 19.59 -10.64 9.60
CA LEU A 179 20.01 -12.04 9.34
C LEU A 179 21.50 -12.24 9.63
N PHE A 180 22.35 -11.32 9.23
CA PHE A 180 23.78 -11.38 9.54
C PHE A 180 24.02 -11.45 11.05
N ASN A 181 23.38 -10.59 11.82
CA ASN A 181 23.50 -10.59 13.28
C ASN A 181 22.99 -11.90 13.93
N ALA A 182 21.96 -12.53 13.34
CA ALA A 182 21.43 -13.81 13.82
C ALA A 182 22.33 -15.00 13.46
N LEU A 183 23.06 -14.96 12.33
CA LEU A 183 23.79 -16.09 11.76
C LEU A 183 25.32 -16.01 11.93
N SER A 184 25.90 -14.85 12.25
CA SER A 184 27.35 -14.63 12.21
C SER A 184 28.14 -15.23 13.36
N ARG A 185 27.52 -15.70 14.45
CA ARG A 185 28.20 -16.19 15.66
C ARG A 185 28.43 -17.68 15.58
N LYS A 186 29.66 -18.13 15.23
CA LYS A 186 30.06 -19.50 14.92
C LYS A 186 29.54 -20.61 15.86
N HIS A 187 29.46 -20.37 17.17
CA HIS A 187 29.05 -21.38 18.16
C HIS A 187 27.62 -21.21 18.71
N ILE A 188 26.99 -20.04 18.50
CA ILE A 188 25.72 -19.70 19.09
C ILE A 188 24.59 -19.59 18.01
N SER A 189 24.99 -19.41 16.76
CA SER A 189 24.06 -19.23 15.65
C SER A 189 23.15 -20.45 15.42
N PRO A 190 21.95 -20.25 14.91
CA PRO A 190 21.11 -21.33 14.41
C PRO A 190 21.83 -22.09 13.30
N LYS A 191 21.57 -23.39 13.20
CA LYS A 191 22.18 -24.27 12.18
C LYS A 191 21.21 -24.56 11.02
N TRP A 192 19.94 -24.29 11.20
CA TRP A 192 18.90 -24.56 10.21
C TRP A 192 18.22 -23.28 9.75
N VAL A 193 17.95 -23.24 8.47
CA VAL A 193 17.30 -22.10 7.81
C VAL A 193 16.16 -22.65 6.96
N LEU A 194 14.98 -22.14 7.18
CA LEU A 194 13.81 -22.31 6.34
C LEU A 194 13.65 -21.04 5.49
N GLU A 195 13.75 -21.18 4.18
CA GLU A 195 13.43 -20.14 3.21
C GLU A 195 12.05 -20.43 2.61
N GLY A 196 11.21 -19.42 2.51
CA GLY A 196 9.89 -19.55 1.97
C GLY A 196 9.48 -18.36 1.12
N ASP A 197 8.66 -18.64 0.11
CA ASP A 197 7.98 -17.68 -0.77
C ASP A 197 6.50 -18.01 -0.79
N ILE A 198 5.65 -16.99 -0.68
CA ILE A 198 4.19 -17.16 -0.71
C ILE A 198 3.73 -17.09 -2.15
N LYS A 199 3.49 -18.26 -2.74
CA LYS A 199 3.07 -18.39 -4.13
C LYS A 199 1.81 -17.59 -4.41
N GLY A 200 1.91 -16.61 -5.32
CA GLY A 200 0.75 -15.80 -5.73
C GLY A 200 0.16 -14.95 -4.61
N CYS A 201 0.98 -14.50 -3.65
CA CYS A 201 0.54 -13.75 -2.47
C CYS A 201 -0.49 -12.67 -2.81
N PHE A 202 -0.20 -11.79 -3.77
CA PHE A 202 -1.11 -10.72 -4.19
C PHE A 202 -2.37 -11.21 -4.87
N ASP A 203 -2.35 -12.39 -5.48
CA ASP A 203 -3.43 -12.90 -6.32
C ASP A 203 -4.50 -13.66 -5.50
N HIS A 204 -4.16 -14.13 -4.28
CA HIS A 204 -5.00 -15.00 -3.47
C HIS A 204 -5.44 -14.43 -2.12
N ILE A 205 -5.21 -13.14 -1.85
CA ILE A 205 -5.68 -12.51 -0.61
C ILE A 205 -7.21 -12.47 -0.61
N SER A 206 -7.84 -13.02 0.42
CA SER A 206 -9.30 -13.02 0.58
C SER A 206 -9.86 -11.60 0.69
N HIS A 207 -10.80 -11.24 -0.21
CA HIS A 207 -11.52 -9.97 -0.14
C HIS A 207 -12.34 -9.84 1.15
N ASP A 208 -12.96 -10.93 1.62
CA ASP A 208 -13.77 -10.92 2.85
C ASP A 208 -12.88 -10.67 4.05
N TRP A 209 -11.70 -11.29 4.10
CA TRP A 209 -10.73 -11.01 5.15
C TRP A 209 -10.29 -9.54 5.15
N LEU A 210 -9.95 -8.99 3.98
CA LEU A 210 -9.56 -7.58 3.85
C LEU A 210 -10.69 -6.65 4.29
N LEU A 211 -11.92 -6.92 3.86
CA LEU A 211 -13.09 -6.13 4.23
C LEU A 211 -13.40 -6.22 5.74
N ALA A 212 -13.13 -7.33 6.38
CA ALA A 212 -13.30 -7.48 7.84
C ALA A 212 -12.20 -6.76 8.62
N ASN A 213 -10.93 -6.94 8.24
CA ASN A 213 -9.79 -6.63 9.09
C ASN A 213 -9.10 -5.29 8.79
N ILE A 214 -9.12 -4.79 7.53
CA ILE A 214 -8.42 -3.54 7.21
C ILE A 214 -9.19 -2.33 7.75
N PRO A 215 -8.61 -1.49 8.62
CA PRO A 215 -9.28 -0.36 9.25
C PRO A 215 -9.29 0.88 8.32
N MET A 216 -10.10 0.81 7.26
CA MET A 216 -10.38 1.92 6.36
C MET A 216 -11.85 1.89 5.90
N ASP A 217 -12.30 2.90 5.17
CA ASP A 217 -13.65 2.92 4.59
C ASP A 217 -13.89 1.66 3.75
N LYS A 218 -14.90 0.89 4.13
CA LYS A 218 -15.19 -0.42 3.52
C LYS A 218 -15.75 -0.30 2.11
N ASN A 219 -16.48 0.78 1.81
CA ASN A 219 -17.04 1.01 0.48
C ASN A 219 -15.90 1.31 -0.50
N ILE A 220 -14.97 2.16 -0.10
CA ILE A 220 -13.80 2.51 -0.91
C ILE A 220 -12.88 1.29 -1.09
N LEU A 221 -12.62 0.53 -0.01
CA LEU A 221 -11.84 -0.70 -0.11
C LEU A 221 -12.48 -1.69 -1.10
N LYS A 222 -13.80 -1.90 -0.99
CA LYS A 222 -14.55 -2.77 -1.91
C LYS A 222 -14.42 -2.30 -3.37
N GLN A 223 -14.46 -0.98 -3.62
CA GLN A 223 -14.24 -0.44 -4.97
C GLN A 223 -12.85 -0.78 -5.50
N PHE A 224 -11.80 -0.65 -4.68
CA PHE A 224 -10.44 -1.00 -5.10
C PHE A 224 -10.28 -2.49 -5.40
N LEU A 225 -10.88 -3.36 -4.59
CA LEU A 225 -10.77 -4.80 -4.73
C LEU A 225 -11.60 -5.36 -5.90
N LYS A 226 -12.82 -4.85 -6.09
CA LYS A 226 -13.79 -5.38 -7.06
C LYS A 226 -13.88 -4.56 -8.35
N SER A 227 -12.86 -3.78 -8.68
CA SER A 227 -12.83 -2.96 -9.90
C SER A 227 -12.81 -3.79 -11.21
N GLY A 228 -12.38 -5.05 -11.15
CA GLY A 228 -12.16 -5.88 -12.32
C GLY A 228 -10.99 -5.38 -13.19
N PHE A 229 -10.77 -6.04 -14.30
CA PHE A 229 -9.76 -5.62 -15.28
C PHE A 229 -10.23 -5.84 -16.72
N ILE A 230 -9.73 -5.01 -17.63
CA ILE A 230 -9.95 -5.15 -19.06
C ILE A 230 -8.70 -5.77 -19.70
N TYR A 231 -8.92 -6.85 -20.44
CA TYR A 231 -7.92 -7.50 -21.27
C TYR A 231 -8.54 -7.87 -22.63
N GLN A 232 -7.87 -7.55 -23.74
CA GLN A 232 -8.38 -7.79 -25.11
C GLN A 232 -9.80 -7.26 -25.35
N ARG A 233 -10.16 -6.12 -24.73
CA ARG A 233 -11.47 -5.45 -24.77
C ARG A 233 -12.60 -6.15 -23.99
N GLU A 234 -12.29 -7.20 -23.24
CA GLU A 234 -13.25 -7.91 -22.39
C GLU A 234 -13.02 -7.54 -20.92
N LEU A 235 -14.11 -7.45 -20.16
CA LEU A 235 -14.11 -7.16 -18.73
C LEU A 235 -14.11 -8.46 -17.93
N PHE A 236 -13.13 -8.62 -17.07
CA PHE A 236 -13.01 -9.74 -16.14
C PHE A 236 -13.24 -9.26 -14.72
N PRO A 237 -14.06 -9.96 -13.91
CA PRO A 237 -14.23 -9.64 -12.50
C PRO A 237 -12.96 -9.96 -11.70
N THR A 238 -12.85 -9.37 -10.52
CA THR A 238 -11.82 -9.72 -9.52
C THR A 238 -12.54 -10.26 -8.29
N GLU A 239 -12.35 -11.53 -7.96
CA GLU A 239 -13.03 -12.20 -6.85
C GLU A 239 -12.14 -12.31 -5.60
N GLU A 240 -10.84 -12.37 -5.80
CA GLU A 240 -9.81 -12.42 -4.75
C GLU A 240 -8.58 -11.61 -5.16
N GLY A 241 -7.66 -11.44 -4.24
CA GLY A 241 -6.39 -10.78 -4.46
C GLY A 241 -6.45 -9.26 -4.43
N THR A 242 -5.27 -8.66 -4.53
CA THR A 242 -5.10 -7.21 -4.69
C THR A 242 -4.37 -6.93 -5.99
N PRO A 243 -4.75 -5.88 -6.74
CA PRO A 243 -4.15 -5.61 -8.04
C PRO A 243 -2.63 -5.42 -7.96
N GLN A 244 -1.85 -6.23 -8.67
CA GLN A 244 -0.43 -5.98 -8.86
C GLN A 244 -0.27 -4.67 -9.68
N GLY A 245 0.31 -3.64 -9.04
CA GLY A 245 0.46 -2.28 -9.60
C GLY A 245 -0.45 -1.23 -8.97
N GLY A 246 -1.33 -1.60 -8.05
CA GLY A 246 -2.07 -0.66 -7.21
C GLY A 246 -1.16 0.00 -6.16
N ILE A 247 -1.35 1.29 -5.89
CA ILE A 247 -0.53 2.03 -4.89
C ILE A 247 -0.77 1.54 -3.46
N ILE A 248 -1.99 1.10 -3.16
CA ILE A 248 -2.38 0.63 -1.82
C ILE A 248 -2.13 -0.87 -1.62
N SER A 249 -2.03 -1.66 -2.69
CA SER A 249 -1.92 -3.11 -2.64
C SER A 249 -0.75 -3.62 -1.78
N PRO A 250 0.47 -3.02 -1.81
CA PRO A 250 1.56 -3.45 -0.94
C PRO A 250 1.26 -3.29 0.55
N ILE A 251 0.51 -2.25 0.93
CA ILE A 251 0.10 -2.02 2.32
C ILE A 251 -0.90 -3.10 2.74
N LEU A 252 -1.90 -3.38 1.90
CA LEU A 252 -2.90 -4.42 2.16
C LEU A 252 -2.25 -5.80 2.30
N ALA A 253 -1.32 -6.16 1.40
CA ALA A 253 -0.59 -7.42 1.47
C ALA A 253 0.24 -7.53 2.75
N ASN A 254 0.98 -6.49 3.14
CA ASN A 254 1.71 -6.49 4.40
C ASN A 254 0.79 -6.68 5.61
N MET A 255 -0.32 -5.94 5.69
CA MET A 255 -1.28 -6.07 6.78
C MET A 255 -1.93 -7.45 6.85
N THR A 256 -2.07 -8.16 5.73
CA THR A 256 -2.56 -9.55 5.70
C THR A 256 -1.54 -10.52 6.27
N LEU A 257 -0.26 -10.28 6.05
CA LEU A 257 0.85 -11.13 6.48
C LEU A 257 1.39 -10.76 7.87
N ASP A 258 0.97 -9.65 8.45
CA ASP A 258 1.38 -9.24 9.79
C ASP A 258 0.70 -10.13 10.85
N GLY A 259 1.47 -10.48 11.88
CA GLY A 259 1.08 -11.42 12.94
C GLY A 259 1.85 -12.74 12.88
N ILE A 260 2.53 -13.06 11.79
CA ILE A 260 3.39 -14.26 11.67
C ILE A 260 4.50 -14.20 12.72
N GLU A 261 5.24 -13.08 12.82
CA GLU A 261 6.29 -12.91 13.82
C GLU A 261 5.73 -13.11 15.24
N LYS A 262 4.56 -12.55 15.52
CA LYS A 262 3.91 -12.68 16.83
C LYS A 262 3.59 -14.13 17.17
N LYS A 263 2.99 -14.90 16.26
CA LYS A 263 2.71 -16.34 16.47
C LYS A 263 4.00 -17.14 16.75
N LEU A 264 5.06 -16.88 15.96
CA LEU A 264 6.35 -17.56 16.16
C LEU A 264 6.97 -17.19 17.52
N VAL A 265 6.91 -15.91 17.93
CA VAL A 265 7.43 -15.46 19.22
C VAL A 265 6.61 -16.08 20.36
N GLU A 266 5.29 -16.10 20.28
CA GLU A 266 4.43 -16.73 21.30
C GLU A 266 4.74 -18.21 21.45
N ARG A 267 5.03 -18.93 20.38
CA ARG A 267 5.34 -20.36 20.41
C ARG A 267 6.76 -20.68 20.87
N PHE A 268 7.76 -19.98 20.37
CA PHE A 268 9.17 -20.36 20.52
C PHE A 268 9.95 -19.51 21.54
N HIS A 269 9.44 -18.35 21.92
CA HIS A 269 10.10 -17.44 22.86
C HIS A 269 9.38 -17.40 24.23
N THR A 270 8.43 -18.27 24.49
CA THR A 270 7.72 -18.36 25.76
C THR A 270 8.54 -19.20 26.76
N ASN A 271 8.74 -18.69 27.97
CA ASN A 271 9.41 -19.40 29.04
C ASN A 271 8.51 -20.45 29.71
N ALA A 272 9.05 -21.25 30.64
CA ALA A 272 8.32 -22.27 31.37
C ALA A 272 7.14 -21.73 32.20
N LEU A 273 7.09 -20.41 32.47
CA LEU A 273 6.01 -19.73 33.19
C LEU A 273 4.94 -19.17 32.24
N GLY A 274 5.01 -19.47 30.93
CA GLY A 274 4.07 -18.96 29.92
C GLY A 274 4.27 -17.49 29.56
N LYS A 275 5.36 -16.84 29.99
CA LYS A 275 5.68 -15.46 29.64
C LYS A 275 6.58 -15.42 28.41
N VAL A 276 6.23 -14.56 27.45
CA VAL A 276 7.08 -14.29 26.29
C VAL A 276 8.34 -13.57 26.77
N ASP A 277 9.49 -14.19 26.54
CA ASP A 277 10.80 -13.65 26.87
C ASP A 277 11.60 -13.39 25.59
N SER A 278 11.38 -12.24 25.00
CA SER A 278 12.07 -11.81 23.77
C SER A 278 13.52 -11.39 24.01
N ARG A 279 13.96 -11.24 25.29
CA ARG A 279 15.29 -10.68 25.64
C ARG A 279 16.30 -11.75 26.03
N PHE A 280 15.88 -12.83 26.64
CA PHE A 280 16.77 -13.83 27.22
C PHE A 280 16.49 -15.24 26.70
N LYS A 281 17.42 -15.78 25.92
CA LYS A 281 17.47 -17.20 25.55
C LYS A 281 16.36 -17.64 24.58
N ASN A 282 16.41 -17.13 23.36
CA ASN A 282 15.84 -17.86 22.23
C ASN A 282 16.55 -19.21 22.09
N ALA A 283 16.27 -20.15 23.03
CA ALA A 283 16.88 -21.46 23.09
C ALA A 283 16.63 -22.25 21.80
N HIS A 284 15.48 -22.04 21.19
CA HIS A 284 15.09 -22.62 19.91
C HIS A 284 15.75 -21.95 18.70
N LYS A 285 16.38 -20.77 18.92
CA LYS A 285 17.04 -19.96 17.86
C LYS A 285 16.14 -19.69 16.66
N VAL A 286 14.83 -19.60 16.93
CA VAL A 286 13.82 -19.27 15.93
C VAL A 286 13.78 -17.75 15.76
N ASN A 287 14.30 -17.26 14.66
CA ASN A 287 14.22 -15.87 14.25
C ASN A 287 13.46 -15.79 12.93
N PHE A 288 12.68 -14.77 12.75
CA PHE A 288 11.86 -14.53 11.56
C PHE A 288 12.27 -13.22 10.90
N VAL A 289 12.38 -13.23 9.58
CA VAL A 289 12.58 -12.03 8.75
C VAL A 289 11.72 -12.18 7.52
N ARG A 290 10.96 -11.13 7.20
CA ARG A 290 10.11 -11.10 6.01
C ARG A 290 10.44 -9.88 5.14
N TYR A 291 10.54 -10.10 3.84
CA TYR A 291 10.62 -9.05 2.83
C TYR A 291 9.51 -9.24 1.80
N ALA A 292 8.39 -8.55 1.97
CA ALA A 292 7.15 -8.74 1.20
C ALA A 292 6.61 -10.18 1.38
N ASP A 293 6.57 -10.97 0.32
CA ASP A 293 6.16 -12.37 0.25
C ASP A 293 7.31 -13.37 0.51
N ASP A 294 8.56 -12.93 0.42
CA ASP A 294 9.74 -13.74 0.79
C ASP A 294 9.98 -13.70 2.30
N PHE A 295 10.29 -14.84 2.91
CA PHE A 295 10.65 -14.90 4.33
C PHE A 295 11.72 -15.94 4.63
N VAL A 296 12.42 -15.69 5.74
CA VAL A 296 13.42 -16.59 6.28
C VAL A 296 13.11 -16.84 7.74
N VAL A 297 13.13 -18.12 8.14
CA VAL A 297 13.09 -18.55 9.55
C VAL A 297 14.36 -19.31 9.88
N THR A 298 15.02 -18.95 10.96
CA THR A 298 16.14 -19.72 11.47
C THR A 298 15.70 -20.65 12.60
N ALA A 299 16.38 -21.76 12.85
CA ALA A 299 16.07 -22.66 13.96
C ALA A 299 17.31 -23.43 14.47
N ALA A 300 17.25 -23.92 15.72
CA ALA A 300 18.31 -24.74 16.31
C ALA A 300 18.34 -26.16 15.71
N THR A 301 17.18 -26.73 15.35
CA THR A 301 17.02 -28.08 14.81
C THR A 301 16.09 -28.08 13.59
N PRO A 302 16.11 -29.13 12.74
CA PRO A 302 15.23 -29.24 11.59
C PRO A 302 13.76 -29.40 11.99
N GLU A 303 13.48 -30.08 13.10
CA GLU A 303 12.11 -30.27 13.62
C GLU A 303 11.48 -28.93 13.97
N LEU A 304 12.22 -28.04 14.64
CA LEU A 304 11.75 -26.69 14.96
C LEU A 304 11.50 -25.85 13.70
N ALA A 305 12.32 -26.02 12.66
CA ALA A 305 12.10 -25.34 11.39
C ALA A 305 10.82 -25.85 10.69
N LEU A 306 10.56 -27.15 10.74
CA LEU A 306 9.32 -27.74 10.21
C LEU A 306 8.08 -27.32 11.01
N GLU A 307 8.18 -27.28 12.35
CA GLU A 307 7.12 -26.78 13.21
C GLU A 307 6.80 -25.30 12.89
N ALA A 308 7.83 -24.46 12.71
CA ALA A 308 7.64 -23.07 12.32
C ALA A 308 6.95 -22.95 10.94
N LYS A 309 7.29 -23.85 10.00
CA LYS A 309 6.65 -23.89 8.68
C LYS A 309 5.13 -24.17 8.81
N GLU A 310 4.73 -25.14 9.63
CA GLU A 310 3.31 -25.47 9.79
C GLU A 310 2.55 -24.31 10.46
N LEU A 311 3.14 -23.63 11.46
CA LEU A 311 2.55 -22.43 12.06
C LEU A 311 2.36 -21.25 11.08
N ILE A 312 3.23 -21.14 10.09
CA ILE A 312 3.12 -20.10 9.05
C ILE A 312 2.02 -20.45 8.03
N ARG A 313 1.77 -21.75 7.83
CA ARG A 313 0.71 -22.23 6.91
C ARG A 313 -0.70 -22.03 7.44
N GLU A 314 -0.90 -22.00 8.75
CA GLU A 314 -2.19 -21.71 9.40
C GLU A 314 -2.67 -20.25 9.19
#